data_260d7bebd83a04cd9ab9dc195fab2876
#
_entry.id   260d7bebd83a04cd9ab9dc195fab2876
#
_cell.length_a   1.000
_cell.length_b   1.000
_cell.length_c   1.000
_cell.angle_alpha   90.00
_cell.angle_beta   90.00
_cell.angle_gamma   90.00
#
_symmetry.space_group_name_H-M   'P 1'
#
loop_
_entity.id
_entity.type
_entity.pdbx_description
1 polymer ?
#
loop_
_entity_poly.entity_id
_entity_poly.type
_entity_poly.pdbx_seq_one_letter_code
_entity_poly.pdbx_strand_id
1 'polypeptide(L)'
;MNRRLTSILLSAFLVAAGCSYLVYRLVVSRLAAVSPSKTTHVIAAGADIKLGSVLRDADLTTVEMVGTLPKGVIVKREDAIGRGVISDLHQDEPILDGRLAAVGSGGGLAATIPQGMRACAVKVDDVVGVAGFATPGMRVDVLISGIPPGAANTEQGPKVATLLQNIEVLSAGTDIQKDAEGKPKPVQVVNLLVTPEQAESLSLASNQTKIQLVLRNPLDTKLSQPPGIAMANLFGGRSAPPRSSGIRRSAPNAAPRVYVIQVFNGSKKTEQKFASGEEKQ
;
A
#
# COMPACT_ATOMS: atom_id res chain seq x y z
N MET A 1 -56.94 30.67 69.08
CA MET A 1 -55.99 30.13 68.11
C MET A 1 -54.68 29.88 68.83
N ASN A 2 -54.26 28.58 68.97
CA ASN A 2 -53.15 28.17 69.82
C ASN A 2 -51.80 28.72 69.31
N ARG A 3 -51.18 29.69 70.08
CA ARG A 3 -49.88 30.26 69.74
C ARG A 3 -48.79 29.23 69.40
N ARG A 4 -48.86 28.04 69.94
CA ARG A 4 -47.95 26.91 69.61
C ARG A 4 -48.19 26.36 68.23
N LEU A 5 -49.40 26.31 67.75
CA LEU A 5 -49.75 25.78 66.41
C LEU A 5 -49.36 26.75 65.31
N THR A 6 -49.50 28.07 65.55
CA THR A 6 -49.02 29.10 64.62
C THR A 6 -47.49 29.16 64.50
N SER A 7 -46.78 28.93 65.61
CA SER A 7 -45.31 28.90 65.53
C SER A 7 -44.76 27.68 64.77
N ILE A 8 -45.44 26.49 64.91
CA ILE A 8 -45.09 25.30 64.18
C ILE A 8 -45.37 25.44 62.67
N LEU A 9 -46.50 26.05 62.31
CA LEU A 9 -46.81 26.35 60.91
C LEU A 9 -45.87 27.36 60.29
N LEU A 10 -45.47 28.39 61.04
CA LEU A 10 -44.53 29.40 60.59
C LEU A 10 -43.12 28.78 60.38
N SER A 11 -42.66 27.92 61.30
CA SER A 11 -41.34 27.27 61.11
C SER A 11 -41.35 26.25 59.96
N ALA A 12 -42.42 25.48 59.74
CA ALA A 12 -42.58 24.59 58.62
C ALA A 12 -42.59 25.33 57.29
N PHE A 13 -43.28 26.48 57.22
CA PHE A 13 -43.28 27.37 56.02
C PHE A 13 -41.88 27.94 55.71
N LEU A 14 -41.13 28.36 56.72
CA LEU A 14 -39.77 28.87 56.56
C LEU A 14 -38.82 27.75 56.02
N VAL A 15 -38.96 26.56 56.58
CA VAL A 15 -38.16 25.41 56.12
C VAL A 15 -38.54 25.06 54.66
N ALA A 16 -39.80 24.99 54.30
CA ALA A 16 -40.25 24.70 52.96
C ALA A 16 -39.78 25.78 51.95
N ALA A 17 -39.90 27.07 52.34
CA ALA A 17 -39.38 28.17 51.50
C ALA A 17 -37.89 28.11 51.33
N GLY A 18 -37.11 27.76 52.40
CA GLY A 18 -35.67 27.59 52.33
C GLY A 18 -35.26 26.43 51.44
N CYS A 19 -35.92 25.26 51.51
CA CYS A 19 -35.71 24.12 50.66
C CYS A 19 -36.03 24.46 49.18
N SER A 20 -37.17 25.12 48.94
CA SER A 20 -37.58 25.53 47.62
C SER A 20 -36.56 26.50 46.98
N TYR A 21 -36.07 27.47 47.74
CA TYR A 21 -35.07 28.41 47.28
C TYR A 21 -33.74 27.70 46.97
N LEU A 22 -33.34 26.74 47.81
CA LEU A 22 -32.11 25.98 47.63
C LEU A 22 -32.20 25.10 46.38
N VAL A 23 -33.33 24.42 46.15
CA VAL A 23 -33.58 23.63 44.93
C VAL A 23 -33.60 24.56 43.70
N TYR A 24 -34.29 25.70 43.78
CA TYR A 24 -34.30 26.67 42.69
C TYR A 24 -32.88 27.15 42.34
N ARG A 25 -32.08 27.50 43.36
CA ARG A 25 -30.67 27.93 43.14
C ARG A 25 -29.79 26.80 42.54
N LEU A 26 -30.00 25.55 42.98
CA LEU A 26 -29.31 24.38 42.43
C LEU A 26 -29.69 24.14 40.96
N VAL A 27 -30.94 24.24 40.62
CA VAL A 27 -31.44 24.06 39.24
C VAL A 27 -30.90 25.22 38.35
N VAL A 28 -31.01 26.46 38.78
CA VAL A 28 -30.49 27.63 38.04
C VAL A 28 -28.96 27.53 37.86
N SER A 29 -28.22 27.10 38.89
CA SER A 29 -26.76 26.94 38.78
C SER A 29 -26.38 25.81 37.82
N ARG A 30 -27.17 24.75 37.75
CA ARG A 30 -26.95 23.64 36.79
C ARG A 30 -27.30 24.05 35.37
N LEU A 31 -28.36 24.83 35.17
CA LEU A 31 -28.72 25.40 33.86
C LEU A 31 -27.71 26.47 33.39
N ALA A 32 -27.19 27.31 34.32
CA ALA A 32 -26.15 28.28 34.02
C ALA A 32 -24.76 27.63 33.75
N ALA A 33 -24.52 26.40 34.28
CA ALA A 33 -23.30 25.64 34.00
C ALA A 33 -23.31 24.98 32.62
N VAL A 34 -24.46 24.92 31.92
CA VAL A 34 -24.52 24.65 30.50
C VAL A 34 -24.10 25.93 29.79
N SER A 35 -22.79 26.18 29.79
CA SER A 35 -22.21 27.25 28.95
C SER A 35 -22.77 27.08 27.54
N PRO A 36 -23.16 28.15 26.84
CA PRO A 36 -23.55 28.05 25.45
C PRO A 36 -22.37 27.45 24.71
N SER A 37 -22.52 26.18 24.34
CA SER A 37 -21.52 25.46 23.56
C SER A 37 -21.25 26.32 22.35
N LYS A 38 -19.97 26.73 22.17
CA LYS A 38 -19.60 27.57 21.02
C LYS A 38 -20.01 26.80 19.77
N THR A 39 -21.03 27.29 19.10
CA THR A 39 -21.43 26.83 17.77
C THR A 39 -20.45 27.42 16.76
N THR A 40 -19.88 26.57 15.96
CA THR A 40 -18.96 27.01 14.89
C THR A 40 -19.50 26.49 13.57
N HIS A 41 -19.55 27.35 12.56
CA HIS A 41 -19.91 26.99 11.21
C HIS A 41 -18.71 26.31 10.54
N VAL A 42 -18.91 25.13 9.96
CA VAL A 42 -17.91 24.36 9.23
C VAL A 42 -18.43 24.06 7.83
N ILE A 43 -17.50 23.86 6.91
CA ILE A 43 -17.84 23.49 5.53
C ILE A 43 -18.12 21.98 5.48
N ALA A 44 -19.23 21.62 4.87
CA ALA A 44 -19.69 20.26 4.69
C ALA A 44 -20.03 19.97 3.21
N ALA A 45 -20.15 18.71 2.85
CA ALA A 45 -20.58 18.32 1.52
C ALA A 45 -22.10 18.60 1.35
N GLY A 46 -22.48 19.27 0.29
CA GLY A 46 -23.89 19.58 -0.02
C GLY A 46 -24.67 18.39 -0.61
N ALA A 47 -23.95 17.37 -1.10
CA ALA A 47 -24.47 16.12 -1.63
C ALA A 47 -23.41 15.01 -1.47
N ASP A 48 -23.77 13.77 -1.83
CA ASP A 48 -22.77 12.69 -1.90
C ASP A 48 -21.76 12.97 -3.02
N ILE A 49 -20.49 13.05 -2.65
CA ILE A 49 -19.38 13.36 -3.56
C ILE A 49 -18.45 12.15 -3.63
N LYS A 50 -18.21 11.67 -4.86
CA LYS A 50 -17.36 10.51 -5.09
C LYS A 50 -15.89 10.87 -5.12
N LEU A 51 -15.07 9.90 -4.72
CA LEU A 51 -13.61 9.90 -4.88
C LEU A 51 -13.21 10.43 -6.27
N GLY A 52 -12.19 11.29 -6.33
CA GLY A 52 -11.69 11.87 -7.57
C GLY A 52 -12.44 13.09 -8.08
N SER A 53 -13.62 13.42 -7.52
CA SER A 53 -14.34 14.64 -7.87
C SER A 53 -13.56 15.88 -7.44
N VAL A 54 -13.67 16.97 -8.21
CA VAL A 54 -13.15 18.29 -7.82
C VAL A 54 -14.27 19.06 -7.14
N LEU A 55 -14.03 19.55 -5.94
CA LEU A 55 -14.99 20.35 -5.20
C LEU A 55 -15.24 21.69 -5.89
N ARG A 56 -16.49 21.98 -6.13
CA ARG A 56 -16.99 23.27 -6.63
C ARG A 56 -17.77 23.95 -5.52
N ASP A 57 -17.98 25.25 -5.62
CA ASP A 57 -18.76 25.99 -4.65
C ASP A 57 -20.19 25.44 -4.47
N ALA A 58 -20.80 24.95 -5.56
CA ALA A 58 -22.12 24.31 -5.54
C ALA A 58 -22.19 23.00 -4.76
N ASP A 59 -21.06 22.32 -4.59
CA ASP A 59 -20.96 21.05 -3.87
C ASP A 59 -20.79 21.24 -2.35
N LEU A 60 -20.68 22.51 -1.88
CA LEU A 60 -20.39 22.85 -0.51
C LEU A 60 -21.60 23.44 0.19
N THR A 61 -21.85 22.98 1.40
CA THR A 61 -22.82 23.55 2.34
C THR A 61 -22.13 23.97 3.64
N THR A 62 -22.84 24.69 4.49
CA THR A 62 -22.34 25.08 5.81
C THR A 62 -23.19 24.43 6.88
N VAL A 63 -22.56 23.71 7.81
CA VAL A 63 -23.22 23.02 8.90
C VAL A 63 -22.73 23.60 10.23
N GLU A 64 -23.63 23.68 11.20
CA GLU A 64 -23.30 24.12 12.55
C GLU A 64 -22.82 22.94 13.38
N MET A 65 -21.59 23.05 13.92
CA MET A 65 -21.07 22.10 14.88
C MET A 65 -21.01 22.69 16.27
N VAL A 66 -21.48 21.92 17.24
CA VAL A 66 -21.47 22.28 18.66
C VAL A 66 -20.33 21.56 19.36
N GLY A 67 -19.50 22.28 20.09
CA GLY A 67 -18.40 21.70 20.88
C GLY A 67 -17.04 21.83 20.23
N THR A 68 -16.16 20.83 20.47
CA THR A 68 -14.79 20.84 19.97
C THR A 68 -14.73 20.39 18.53
N LEU A 69 -14.17 21.19 17.65
CA LEU A 69 -14.00 20.85 16.23
C LEU A 69 -12.99 19.71 16.06
N PRO A 70 -13.27 18.76 15.14
CA PRO A 70 -12.29 17.77 14.72
C PRO A 70 -11.03 18.45 14.16
N LYS A 71 -9.85 17.81 14.37
CA LYS A 71 -8.61 18.29 13.75
C LYS A 71 -8.73 18.30 12.23
N GLY A 72 -8.36 19.43 11.62
CA GLY A 72 -8.34 19.56 10.17
C GLY A 72 -9.71 19.79 9.53
N VAL A 73 -10.75 20.13 10.29
CA VAL A 73 -12.03 20.54 9.71
C VAL A 73 -11.86 21.85 8.93
N ILE A 74 -12.43 21.92 7.74
CA ILE A 74 -12.37 23.11 6.88
C ILE A 74 -13.46 24.08 7.30
N VAL A 75 -13.06 25.32 7.58
CA VAL A 75 -13.94 26.41 8.02
C VAL A 75 -14.23 27.41 6.90
N LYS A 76 -13.30 27.54 5.94
CA LYS A 76 -13.42 28.46 4.82
C LYS A 76 -13.65 27.71 3.52
N ARG A 77 -14.57 28.19 2.69
CA ARG A 77 -14.89 27.58 1.39
C ARG A 77 -13.67 27.58 0.45
N GLU A 78 -12.88 28.66 0.50
CA GLU A 78 -11.71 28.83 -0.37
C GLU A 78 -10.65 27.73 -0.14
N ASP A 79 -10.59 27.15 1.06
CA ASP A 79 -9.66 26.07 1.40
C ASP A 79 -10.08 24.71 0.83
N ALA A 80 -11.35 24.59 0.40
CA ALA A 80 -11.92 23.37 -0.18
C ALA A 80 -12.08 23.44 -1.70
N ILE A 81 -12.45 24.61 -2.23
CA ILE A 81 -12.76 24.78 -3.65
C ILE A 81 -11.55 24.48 -4.53
N GLY A 82 -11.78 23.72 -5.61
CA GLY A 82 -10.75 23.34 -6.58
C GLY A 82 -9.86 22.17 -6.16
N ARG A 83 -10.05 21.63 -4.95
CA ARG A 83 -9.33 20.45 -4.48
C ARG A 83 -10.06 19.16 -4.87
N GLY A 84 -9.29 18.13 -5.19
CA GLY A 84 -9.82 16.79 -5.45
C GLY A 84 -10.18 16.05 -4.17
N VAL A 85 -11.24 15.28 -4.20
CA VAL A 85 -11.69 14.41 -3.10
C VAL A 85 -10.93 13.09 -3.17
N ILE A 86 -10.27 12.69 -2.08
CA ILE A 86 -9.47 11.46 -2.01
C ILE A 86 -10.19 10.30 -1.29
N SER A 87 -11.40 10.52 -0.84
CA SER A 87 -12.32 9.48 -0.33
C SER A 87 -13.75 9.96 -0.46
N ASP A 88 -14.70 9.05 -0.64
CA ASP A 88 -16.12 9.41 -0.74
C ASP A 88 -16.55 10.30 0.45
N LEU A 89 -17.33 11.34 0.15
CA LEU A 89 -17.95 12.23 1.14
C LEU A 89 -19.46 12.06 1.04
N HIS A 90 -20.13 12.01 2.19
CA HIS A 90 -21.58 11.94 2.27
C HIS A 90 -22.20 13.31 2.48
N GLN A 91 -23.46 13.45 2.07
CA GLN A 91 -24.21 14.68 2.29
C GLN A 91 -24.16 15.08 3.78
N ASP A 92 -24.01 16.39 4.03
CA ASP A 92 -23.89 17.00 5.35
C ASP A 92 -22.66 16.56 6.17
N GLU A 93 -21.73 15.77 5.59
CA GLU A 93 -20.49 15.39 6.25
C GLU A 93 -19.52 16.57 6.28
N PRO A 94 -19.01 16.99 7.47
CA PRO A 94 -17.99 18.02 7.57
C PRO A 94 -16.72 17.63 6.82
N ILE A 95 -16.22 18.53 5.98
CA ILE A 95 -15.05 18.27 5.16
C ILE A 95 -13.79 18.45 5.99
N LEU A 96 -12.98 17.40 6.03
CA LEU A 96 -11.65 17.39 6.66
C LEU A 96 -10.56 17.60 5.62
N ASP A 97 -9.52 18.31 5.97
CA ASP A 97 -8.35 18.54 5.11
C ASP A 97 -7.71 17.22 4.63
N GLY A 98 -7.67 16.21 5.51
CA GLY A 98 -7.17 14.86 5.18
C GLY A 98 -8.07 14.04 4.22
N ARG A 99 -9.26 14.52 3.87
CA ARG A 99 -10.14 13.94 2.85
C ARG A 99 -9.98 14.60 1.48
N LEU A 100 -9.15 15.65 1.41
CA LEU A 100 -8.88 16.38 0.19
C LEU A 100 -7.43 16.22 -0.25
N ALA A 101 -7.21 16.17 -1.55
CA ALA A 101 -5.89 16.21 -2.15
C ALA A 101 -5.20 17.55 -1.84
N ALA A 102 -3.88 17.60 -1.96
CA ALA A 102 -3.14 18.83 -1.79
C ALA A 102 -3.64 19.93 -2.77
N VAL A 103 -3.53 21.18 -2.36
CA VAL A 103 -3.90 22.32 -3.21
C VAL A 103 -3.12 22.26 -4.52
N GLY A 104 -3.81 22.37 -5.65
CA GLY A 104 -3.21 22.30 -6.99
C GLY A 104 -2.99 20.89 -7.56
N SER A 105 -3.33 19.84 -6.84
CA SER A 105 -3.24 18.45 -7.35
C SER A 105 -4.27 18.13 -8.44
N GLY A 106 -5.24 19.02 -8.66
CA GLY A 106 -6.34 18.76 -9.59
C GLY A 106 -7.33 17.73 -9.08
N GLY A 107 -8.09 17.12 -9.99
CA GLY A 107 -9.08 16.09 -9.69
C GLY A 107 -8.79 14.77 -10.39
N GLY A 108 -9.75 13.87 -10.32
CA GLY A 108 -9.65 12.55 -10.91
C GLY A 108 -8.60 11.68 -10.22
N LEU A 109 -8.06 10.73 -10.98
CA LEU A 109 -7.05 9.81 -10.47
C LEU A 109 -5.79 10.53 -9.95
N ALA A 110 -5.43 11.67 -10.57
CA ALA A 110 -4.23 12.43 -10.16
C ALA A 110 -4.32 12.92 -8.71
N ALA A 111 -5.52 13.26 -8.24
CA ALA A 111 -5.75 13.72 -6.86
C ALA A 111 -5.48 12.64 -5.80
N THR A 112 -5.56 11.37 -6.19
CA THR A 112 -5.37 10.22 -5.29
C THR A 112 -3.92 9.74 -5.24
N ILE A 113 -3.02 10.30 -6.06
CA ILE A 113 -1.61 9.90 -6.11
C ILE A 113 -0.81 10.69 -5.07
N PRO A 114 -0.24 10.06 -4.04
CA PRO A 114 0.63 10.73 -3.07
C PRO A 114 1.88 11.32 -3.71
N GLN A 115 2.46 12.35 -3.08
CA GLN A 115 3.75 12.88 -3.51
C GLN A 115 4.83 11.79 -3.54
N GLY A 116 5.65 11.82 -4.59
CA GLY A 116 6.70 10.82 -4.79
C GLY A 116 6.23 9.50 -5.44
N MET A 117 4.91 9.27 -5.51
CA MET A 117 4.34 8.08 -6.15
C MET A 117 3.86 8.35 -7.58
N ARG A 118 3.52 7.29 -8.29
CA ARG A 118 3.04 7.31 -9.68
C ARG A 118 1.87 6.35 -9.85
N ALA A 119 0.91 6.70 -10.70
CA ALA A 119 -0.07 5.75 -11.22
C ALA A 119 0.48 5.14 -12.50
N CYS A 120 0.62 3.82 -12.53
CA CYS A 120 1.04 3.08 -13.72
C CYS A 120 -0.11 2.21 -14.21
N ALA A 121 -0.54 2.45 -15.46
CA ALA A 121 -1.59 1.68 -16.11
C ALA A 121 -1.01 0.37 -16.66
N VAL A 122 -1.61 -0.74 -16.27
CA VAL A 122 -1.22 -2.08 -16.72
C VAL A 122 -2.42 -2.73 -17.41
N LYS A 123 -2.18 -3.22 -18.62
CA LYS A 123 -3.15 -4.04 -19.34
C LYS A 123 -3.13 -5.45 -18.75
N VAL A 124 -4.29 -5.99 -18.41
CA VAL A 124 -4.46 -7.34 -17.88
C VAL A 124 -5.53 -8.08 -18.68
N ASP A 125 -5.36 -9.38 -18.81
CA ASP A 125 -6.38 -10.25 -19.42
C ASP A 125 -7.53 -10.47 -18.43
N ASP A 126 -8.76 -10.70 -18.92
CA ASP A 126 -9.97 -10.87 -18.12
C ASP A 126 -9.85 -11.93 -17.00
N VAL A 127 -9.11 -13.00 -17.27
CA VAL A 127 -8.86 -14.09 -16.30
C VAL A 127 -7.79 -13.68 -15.28
N VAL A 128 -6.87 -12.82 -15.69
CA VAL A 128 -5.66 -12.42 -14.95
C VAL A 128 -5.92 -11.20 -14.06
N GLY A 129 -6.93 -10.39 -14.40
CA GLY A 129 -7.40 -9.26 -13.58
C GLY A 129 -8.29 -9.69 -12.42
N VAL A 130 -8.13 -10.95 -11.91
CA VAL A 130 -8.94 -11.49 -10.80
C VAL A 130 -10.45 -11.37 -11.08
N ALA A 131 -10.85 -11.65 -12.35
CA ALA A 131 -12.25 -11.64 -12.81
C ALA A 131 -13.06 -10.38 -12.40
N GLY A 132 -12.43 -9.20 -12.44
CA GLY A 132 -13.06 -7.92 -12.08
C GLY A 132 -13.06 -7.61 -10.58
N PHE A 133 -12.43 -8.43 -9.73
CA PHE A 133 -12.34 -8.17 -8.29
C PHE A 133 -11.22 -7.20 -7.89
N ALA A 134 -10.34 -6.79 -8.81
CA ALA A 134 -9.34 -5.76 -8.53
C ALA A 134 -10.01 -4.38 -8.43
N THR A 135 -10.58 -4.08 -7.26
CA THR A 135 -11.23 -2.79 -6.99
C THR A 135 -10.26 -1.81 -6.33
N PRO A 136 -10.52 -0.49 -6.43
CA PRO A 136 -9.71 0.53 -5.77
C PRO A 136 -9.50 0.24 -4.28
N GLY A 137 -8.29 0.47 -3.79
CA GLY A 137 -7.89 0.22 -2.39
C GLY A 137 -7.45 -1.21 -2.09
N MET A 138 -7.64 -2.15 -3.01
CA MET A 138 -7.12 -3.52 -2.84
C MET A 138 -5.62 -3.59 -3.08
N ARG A 139 -4.99 -4.63 -2.53
CA ARG A 139 -3.56 -4.90 -2.70
C ARG A 139 -3.33 -6.12 -3.57
N VAL A 140 -2.36 -6.00 -4.49
CA VAL A 140 -2.01 -7.04 -5.45
C VAL A 140 -0.51 -7.28 -5.47
N ASP A 141 -0.14 -8.50 -5.84
CA ASP A 141 1.21 -8.84 -6.25
C ASP A 141 1.24 -8.95 -7.79
N VAL A 142 2.31 -8.44 -8.39
CA VAL A 142 2.51 -8.45 -9.84
C VAL A 142 3.46 -9.57 -10.20
N LEU A 143 2.96 -10.55 -10.92
CA LEU A 143 3.75 -11.64 -11.49
C LEU A 143 4.04 -11.36 -12.96
N ILE A 144 5.23 -11.74 -13.39
CA ILE A 144 5.63 -11.70 -14.79
C ILE A 144 5.92 -13.10 -15.31
N SER A 145 5.52 -13.36 -16.54
CA SER A 145 5.76 -14.61 -17.24
C SER A 145 6.44 -14.35 -18.58
N GLY A 146 7.59 -14.95 -18.80
CA GLY A 146 8.34 -14.76 -20.04
C GLY A 146 9.58 -15.66 -20.10
N ILE A 147 10.32 -15.55 -21.21
CA ILE A 147 11.61 -16.20 -21.39
C ILE A 147 12.71 -15.26 -20.90
N PRO A 148 13.50 -15.62 -19.88
CA PRO A 148 14.58 -14.76 -19.39
C PRO A 148 15.61 -14.48 -20.50
N PRO A 149 16.22 -13.28 -20.53
CA PRO A 149 17.29 -12.96 -21.46
C PRO A 149 18.44 -13.96 -21.33
N GLY A 150 18.97 -14.46 -22.46
CA GLY A 150 20.02 -15.48 -22.49
C GLY A 150 19.55 -16.92 -22.28
N ALA A 151 18.28 -17.13 -21.93
CA ALA A 151 17.72 -18.48 -21.75
C ALA A 151 17.01 -19.03 -23.02
N ALA A 152 17.08 -18.32 -24.14
CA ALA A 152 16.42 -18.73 -25.39
C ALA A 152 16.87 -20.12 -25.90
N ASN A 153 18.06 -20.58 -25.49
CA ASN A 153 18.62 -21.88 -25.84
C ASN A 153 18.65 -22.89 -24.68
N THR A 154 18.03 -22.58 -23.55
CA THR A 154 17.96 -23.49 -22.42
C THR A 154 16.64 -24.27 -22.43
N GLU A 155 16.68 -25.56 -22.14
CA GLU A 155 15.51 -26.43 -22.01
C GLU A 155 14.55 -26.05 -20.90
N GLN A 156 14.79 -24.92 -20.21
CA GLN A 156 14.00 -24.50 -19.05
C GLN A 156 12.64 -23.90 -19.42
N GLY A 157 12.48 -23.38 -20.64
CA GLY A 157 11.24 -22.77 -21.11
C GLY A 157 10.90 -21.44 -20.38
N PRO A 158 9.64 -20.97 -20.51
CA PRO A 158 9.17 -19.75 -19.82
C PRO A 158 9.28 -19.88 -18.31
N LYS A 159 9.58 -18.75 -17.64
CA LYS A 159 9.65 -18.64 -16.19
C LYS A 159 8.62 -17.65 -15.70
N VAL A 160 7.99 -17.96 -14.55
CA VAL A 160 7.16 -17.02 -13.78
C VAL A 160 7.94 -16.56 -12.58
N ALA A 161 7.93 -15.25 -12.34
CA ALA A 161 8.54 -14.62 -11.17
C ALA A 161 7.68 -13.48 -10.64
N THR A 162 7.78 -13.20 -9.36
CA THR A 162 7.16 -12.04 -8.75
C THR A 162 8.00 -10.82 -9.03
N LEU A 163 7.43 -9.80 -9.67
CA LEU A 163 8.08 -8.53 -9.99
C LEU A 163 7.90 -7.53 -8.85
N LEU A 164 6.66 -7.30 -8.45
CA LEU A 164 6.29 -6.36 -7.40
C LEU A 164 5.34 -7.03 -6.42
N GLN A 165 5.36 -6.59 -5.17
CA GLN A 165 4.50 -7.12 -4.12
C GLN A 165 3.83 -5.98 -3.34
N ASN A 166 2.63 -6.27 -2.84
CA ASN A 166 1.88 -5.37 -1.97
C ASN A 166 1.60 -4.01 -2.61
N ILE A 167 1.26 -4.01 -3.91
CA ILE A 167 0.94 -2.81 -4.68
C ILE A 167 -0.54 -2.48 -4.55
N GLU A 168 -0.84 -1.21 -4.34
CA GLU A 168 -2.21 -0.73 -4.22
C GLU A 168 -2.83 -0.47 -5.59
N VAL A 169 -4.08 -0.89 -5.76
CA VAL A 169 -4.90 -0.59 -6.93
C VAL A 169 -5.57 0.75 -6.74
N LEU A 170 -5.28 1.71 -7.60
CA LEU A 170 -5.92 3.03 -7.61
C LEU A 170 -7.26 3.02 -8.33
N SER A 171 -7.31 2.34 -9.45
CA SER A 171 -8.55 2.16 -10.23
C SER A 171 -8.45 0.94 -11.13
N ALA A 172 -9.59 0.36 -11.46
CA ALA A 172 -9.71 -0.66 -12.48
C ALA A 172 -10.88 -0.30 -13.40
N GLY A 173 -10.73 -0.56 -14.69
CA GLY A 173 -11.73 -0.22 -15.69
C GLY A 173 -11.52 -1.00 -16.98
N THR A 174 -12.48 -0.85 -17.89
CA THR A 174 -12.40 -1.44 -19.22
C THR A 174 -12.14 -0.32 -20.22
N ASP A 175 -11.11 -0.46 -21.02
CA ASP A 175 -10.80 0.40 -22.16
C ASP A 175 -11.18 -0.33 -23.44
N ILE A 176 -11.52 0.42 -24.49
CA ILE A 176 -11.86 -0.12 -25.80
C ILE A 176 -10.67 0.11 -26.73
N GLN A 177 -9.95 -0.97 -27.04
CA GLN A 177 -8.85 -0.96 -28.01
C GLN A 177 -9.30 -1.63 -29.32
N LYS A 178 -8.60 -1.33 -30.42
CA LYS A 178 -8.82 -2.03 -31.70
C LYS A 178 -7.91 -3.26 -31.76
N ASP A 179 -8.47 -4.40 -32.16
CA ASP A 179 -7.67 -5.58 -32.47
C ASP A 179 -6.90 -5.41 -33.81
N ALA A 180 -6.16 -6.45 -34.20
CA ALA A 180 -5.39 -6.45 -35.44
C ALA A 180 -6.27 -6.28 -36.70
N GLU A 181 -7.55 -6.64 -36.62
CA GLU A 181 -8.55 -6.51 -37.68
C GLU A 181 -9.33 -5.19 -37.59
N GLY A 182 -9.00 -4.29 -36.66
CA GLY A 182 -9.62 -2.98 -36.46
C GLY A 182 -10.96 -3.02 -35.74
N LYS A 183 -11.39 -4.16 -35.17
CA LYS A 183 -12.63 -4.29 -34.40
C LYS A 183 -12.41 -3.85 -32.95
N PRO A 184 -13.41 -3.20 -32.32
CA PRO A 184 -13.31 -2.81 -30.91
C PRO A 184 -13.27 -4.05 -30.01
N LYS A 185 -12.23 -4.14 -29.19
CA LYS A 185 -12.05 -5.19 -28.18
C LYS A 185 -11.94 -4.53 -26.79
N PRO A 186 -12.78 -4.90 -25.82
CA PRO A 186 -12.63 -4.45 -24.45
C PRO A 186 -11.35 -5.00 -23.84
N VAL A 187 -10.62 -4.15 -23.15
CA VAL A 187 -9.37 -4.50 -22.47
C VAL A 187 -9.45 -4.01 -21.04
N GLN A 188 -9.17 -4.89 -20.10
CA GLN A 188 -9.08 -4.54 -18.70
C GLN A 188 -7.78 -3.76 -18.45
N VAL A 189 -7.91 -2.58 -17.86
CA VAL A 189 -6.78 -1.74 -17.44
C VAL A 189 -6.86 -1.50 -15.96
N VAL A 190 -5.76 -1.75 -15.27
CA VAL A 190 -5.63 -1.53 -13.82
C VAL A 190 -4.54 -0.49 -13.59
N ASN A 191 -4.87 0.56 -12.85
CA ASN A 191 -3.92 1.58 -12.43
C ASN A 191 -3.36 1.22 -11.06
N LEU A 192 -2.05 1.04 -11.01
CA LEU A 192 -1.30 0.64 -9.83
C LEU A 192 -0.53 1.83 -9.25
N LEU A 193 -0.53 1.96 -7.93
CA LEU A 193 0.25 2.96 -7.20
C LEU A 193 1.67 2.42 -6.98
N VAL A 194 2.66 3.04 -7.61
CA VAL A 194 4.05 2.57 -7.64
C VAL A 194 5.03 3.71 -7.40
N THR A 195 6.25 3.36 -6.98
CA THR A 195 7.37 4.32 -6.97
C THR A 195 7.88 4.55 -8.39
N PRO A 196 8.69 5.59 -8.65
CA PRO A 196 9.31 5.80 -9.95
C PRO A 196 10.11 4.58 -10.44
N GLU A 197 10.91 3.96 -9.58
CA GLU A 197 11.73 2.79 -9.91
C GLU A 197 10.88 1.56 -10.22
N GLN A 198 9.78 1.39 -9.47
CA GLN A 198 8.81 0.33 -9.72
C GLN A 198 8.08 0.56 -11.05
N ALA A 199 7.78 1.83 -11.38
CA ALA A 199 7.13 2.18 -12.65
C ALA A 199 8.02 1.84 -13.86
N GLU A 200 9.33 2.10 -13.78
CA GLU A 200 10.29 1.72 -14.83
C GLU A 200 10.32 0.20 -15.02
N SER A 201 10.45 -0.55 -13.92
CA SER A 201 10.45 -2.00 -13.95
C SER A 201 9.16 -2.56 -14.52
N LEU A 202 8.02 -2.00 -14.12
CA LEU A 202 6.69 -2.41 -14.56
C LEU A 202 6.46 -2.08 -16.04
N SER A 203 6.92 -0.91 -16.50
CA SER A 203 6.84 -0.50 -17.88
C SER A 203 7.65 -1.42 -18.80
N LEU A 204 8.88 -1.77 -18.40
CA LEU A 204 9.69 -2.74 -19.15
C LEU A 204 9.02 -4.09 -19.20
N ALA A 205 8.52 -4.57 -18.06
CA ALA A 205 7.85 -5.87 -17.97
C ALA A 205 6.58 -5.92 -18.82
N SER A 206 5.76 -4.86 -18.83
CA SER A 206 4.52 -4.81 -19.62
C SER A 206 4.74 -4.91 -21.12
N ASN A 207 5.91 -4.49 -21.59
CA ASN A 207 6.27 -4.54 -23.02
C ASN A 207 6.92 -5.88 -23.42
N GLN A 208 7.58 -6.59 -22.49
CA GLN A 208 8.41 -7.75 -22.79
C GLN A 208 7.85 -9.07 -22.26
N THR A 209 6.91 -8.99 -21.33
CA THR A 209 6.39 -10.17 -20.63
C THR A 209 4.86 -10.11 -20.50
N LYS A 210 4.24 -11.24 -20.14
CA LYS A 210 2.85 -11.26 -19.73
C LYS A 210 2.77 -10.93 -18.25
N ILE A 211 1.93 -9.95 -17.89
CA ILE A 211 1.68 -9.54 -16.52
C ILE A 211 0.43 -10.26 -16.00
N GLN A 212 0.54 -10.76 -14.76
CA GLN A 212 -0.56 -11.31 -14.00
C GLN A 212 -0.65 -10.62 -12.64
N LEU A 213 -1.87 -10.21 -12.26
CA LEU A 213 -2.15 -9.67 -10.94
C LEU A 213 -2.69 -10.78 -10.04
N VAL A 214 -2.17 -10.88 -8.84
CA VAL A 214 -2.64 -11.81 -7.81
C VAL A 214 -3.13 -10.99 -6.63
N LEU A 215 -4.38 -11.20 -6.25
CA LEU A 215 -4.98 -10.49 -5.12
C LEU A 215 -4.30 -10.92 -3.82
N ARG A 216 -3.91 -9.94 -3.02
CA ARG A 216 -3.25 -10.14 -1.74
C ARG A 216 -4.19 -9.88 -0.59
N ASN A 217 -4.06 -10.64 0.49
CA ASN A 217 -4.76 -10.32 1.73
C ASN A 217 -4.26 -8.97 2.27
N PRO A 218 -5.17 -8.00 2.55
CA PRO A 218 -4.77 -6.66 3.02
C PRO A 218 -3.98 -6.68 4.33
N LEU A 219 -4.15 -7.70 5.17
CA LEU A 219 -3.45 -7.86 6.43
C LEU A 219 -2.05 -8.48 6.27
N ASP A 220 -1.75 -9.06 5.11
CA ASP A 220 -0.43 -9.64 4.83
C ASP A 220 0.51 -8.59 4.25
N THR A 221 1.32 -8.00 5.10
CA THR A 221 2.33 -7.00 4.73
C THR A 221 3.73 -7.58 4.55
N LYS A 222 3.93 -8.88 4.81
CA LYS A 222 5.26 -9.51 4.74
C LYS A 222 5.67 -9.73 3.29
N LEU A 223 6.78 -9.13 2.90
CA LEU A 223 7.38 -9.39 1.59
C LEU A 223 8.09 -10.75 1.61
N SER A 224 7.87 -11.54 0.57
CA SER A 224 8.54 -12.82 0.34
C SER A 224 9.38 -12.74 -0.94
N GLN A 225 10.43 -13.53 -1.03
CA GLN A 225 11.25 -13.59 -2.25
C GLN A 225 11.19 -15.00 -2.85
N PRO A 226 10.06 -15.38 -3.50
CA PRO A 226 9.97 -16.66 -4.17
C PRO A 226 10.99 -16.71 -5.32
N PRO A 227 11.71 -17.83 -5.51
CA PRO A 227 12.76 -17.94 -6.52
C PRO A 227 12.21 -17.93 -7.96
N GLY A 228 10.90 -17.91 -8.10
CA GLY A 228 10.21 -18.11 -9.37
C GLY A 228 10.25 -19.57 -9.84
N ILE A 229 9.39 -19.91 -10.80
CA ILE A 229 9.25 -21.29 -11.31
C ILE A 229 9.42 -21.26 -12.83
N ALA A 230 10.31 -22.10 -13.36
CA ALA A 230 10.45 -22.35 -14.79
C ALA A 230 9.51 -23.49 -15.22
N MET A 231 9.11 -23.49 -16.49
CA MET A 231 8.18 -24.48 -17.04
C MET A 231 8.73 -25.91 -16.90
N ALA A 232 10.01 -26.13 -17.11
CA ALA A 232 10.67 -27.42 -16.91
C ALA A 232 10.49 -27.96 -15.48
N ASN A 233 10.43 -27.08 -14.48
CA ASN A 233 10.27 -27.47 -13.08
C ASN A 233 8.81 -27.79 -12.70
N LEU A 234 7.83 -27.39 -13.52
CA LEU A 234 6.43 -27.74 -13.31
C LEU A 234 6.12 -29.18 -13.73
N PHE A 235 6.77 -29.67 -14.79
CA PHE A 235 6.52 -30.98 -15.38
C PHE A 235 7.63 -31.98 -15.13
N GLY A 236 8.88 -31.52 -14.91
CA GLY A 236 10.00 -32.34 -14.52
C GLY A 236 10.13 -32.35 -13.00
N GLY A 237 9.83 -33.51 -12.37
CA GLY A 237 9.92 -33.65 -10.93
C GLY A 237 11.29 -33.19 -10.39
N ARG A 238 11.22 -32.43 -9.26
CA ARG A 238 12.33 -31.99 -8.41
C ARG A 238 13.55 -31.47 -9.16
N SER A 239 13.60 -30.16 -9.40
CA SER A 239 14.89 -29.50 -9.58
C SER A 239 15.76 -29.80 -8.36
N ALA A 240 16.96 -30.31 -8.63
CA ALA A 240 17.97 -30.36 -7.59
C ALA A 240 18.11 -28.95 -6.97
N PRO A 241 18.25 -28.83 -5.64
CA PRO A 241 18.47 -27.53 -5.02
C PRO A 241 19.60 -26.85 -5.78
N PRO A 242 19.53 -25.52 -6.01
CA PRO A 242 20.60 -24.81 -6.66
C PRO A 242 21.87 -25.20 -5.90
N ARG A 243 22.78 -25.85 -6.62
CA ARG A 243 24.12 -26.05 -6.07
C ARG A 243 24.55 -24.63 -5.72
N SER A 244 24.58 -24.35 -4.42
CA SER A 244 25.27 -23.15 -3.95
C SER A 244 26.58 -23.19 -4.71
N SER A 245 26.86 -22.17 -5.50
CA SER A 245 28.20 -21.93 -6.02
C SER A 245 29.03 -21.69 -4.78
N GLY A 246 29.37 -22.82 -4.14
CA GLY A 246 30.32 -22.81 -3.05
C GLY A 246 31.49 -22.06 -3.62
N ILE A 247 31.83 -20.96 -2.97
CA ILE A 247 33.08 -20.29 -3.12
C ILE A 247 34.08 -21.41 -3.42
N ARG A 248 34.57 -21.45 -4.67
CA ARG A 248 35.69 -22.30 -5.04
C ARG A 248 36.79 -21.88 -4.09
N ARG A 249 36.83 -22.51 -2.92
CA ARG A 249 38.02 -22.40 -2.08
C ARG A 249 39.12 -22.84 -3.03
N SER A 250 39.94 -21.89 -3.43
CA SER A 250 41.22 -22.19 -4.08
C SER A 250 41.81 -23.32 -3.27
N ALA A 251 41.96 -24.49 -3.91
CA ALA A 251 42.68 -25.57 -3.29
C ALA A 251 43.98 -24.98 -2.79
N PRO A 252 44.37 -25.22 -1.54
CA PRO A 252 45.67 -24.75 -1.07
C PRO A 252 46.67 -25.27 -2.07
N ASN A 253 47.52 -24.33 -2.56
CA ASN A 253 48.57 -24.55 -3.51
C ASN A 253 49.23 -25.92 -3.19
N ALA A 254 49.04 -26.91 -4.05
CA ALA A 254 49.60 -28.23 -3.81
C ALA A 254 51.12 -28.06 -3.73
N ALA A 255 51.66 -28.35 -2.55
CA ALA A 255 53.09 -28.30 -2.37
C ALA A 255 53.80 -29.08 -3.51
N PRO A 256 54.93 -28.59 -4.07
CA PRO A 256 55.58 -29.25 -5.19
C PRO A 256 55.87 -30.70 -4.82
N ARG A 257 55.40 -31.62 -5.64
CA ARG A 257 55.64 -33.04 -5.44
C ARG A 257 57.12 -33.28 -5.70
N VAL A 258 57.85 -33.58 -4.63
CA VAL A 258 59.26 -33.96 -4.70
C VAL A 258 59.33 -35.45 -4.96
N TYR A 259 59.84 -35.83 -6.12
CA TYR A 259 60.12 -37.23 -6.44
C TYR A 259 61.55 -37.59 -5.93
N VAL A 260 61.62 -38.66 -5.14
CA VAL A 260 62.91 -39.19 -4.64
C VAL A 260 63.24 -40.42 -5.44
N ILE A 261 64.31 -40.37 -6.23
CA ILE A 261 64.83 -41.56 -6.96
C ILE A 261 66.02 -42.14 -6.17
N GLN A 262 65.90 -43.41 -5.85
CA GLN A 262 66.99 -44.14 -5.19
C GLN A 262 67.78 -44.91 -6.24
N VAL A 263 69.08 -44.57 -6.38
CA VAL A 263 69.94 -45.23 -7.31
C VAL A 263 70.86 -46.17 -6.51
N PHE A 264 70.85 -47.45 -6.86
CA PHE A 264 71.75 -48.47 -6.30
C PHE A 264 72.85 -48.77 -7.28
N ASN A 265 74.09 -48.52 -6.87
CA ASN A 265 75.27 -48.91 -7.65
C ASN A 265 76.14 -49.82 -6.77
N GLY A 266 75.90 -51.13 -6.93
CA GLY A 266 76.46 -52.14 -6.05
C GLY A 266 75.98 -52.03 -4.63
N SER A 267 76.78 -51.90 -3.65
CA SER A 267 76.43 -51.76 -2.22
C SER A 267 76.25 -50.28 -1.79
N LYS A 268 76.38 -49.34 -2.71
CA LYS A 268 76.13 -47.91 -2.40
C LYS A 268 74.75 -47.46 -2.86
N LYS A 269 73.95 -46.92 -1.89
CA LYS A 269 72.66 -46.34 -2.11
C LYS A 269 72.81 -44.81 -2.15
N THR A 270 72.36 -44.15 -3.26
CA THR A 270 72.37 -42.71 -3.41
C THR A 270 70.89 -42.24 -3.65
N GLU A 271 70.44 -41.22 -2.91
CA GLU A 271 69.15 -40.65 -3.09
C GLU A 271 69.24 -39.27 -3.76
N GLN A 272 68.55 -39.10 -4.90
CA GLN A 272 68.44 -37.81 -5.58
C GLN A 272 66.99 -37.33 -5.53
N LYS A 273 66.75 -36.08 -5.09
CA LYS A 273 65.49 -35.42 -5.02
C LYS A 273 65.27 -34.51 -6.23
N PHE A 274 64.19 -34.76 -6.98
CA PHE A 274 63.80 -33.93 -8.12
C PHE A 274 62.53 -33.17 -7.77
N ALA A 275 62.58 -31.83 -7.87
CA ALA A 275 61.37 -31.00 -7.82
C ALA A 275 60.87 -30.88 -9.25
N SER A 276 59.56 -31.11 -9.48
CA SER A 276 58.91 -30.88 -10.76
C SER A 276 58.99 -29.38 -11.08
N GLY A 277 59.92 -29.01 -12.01
CA GLY A 277 60.03 -27.65 -12.53
C GLY A 277 58.93 -27.37 -13.54
N GLU A 278 58.35 -26.19 -13.47
CA GLU A 278 57.50 -25.61 -14.50
C GLU A 278 58.27 -25.53 -15.81
N GLU A 279 57.79 -26.22 -16.83
CA GLU A 279 58.17 -25.97 -18.20
C GLU A 279 57.47 -24.69 -18.67
N LYS A 280 58.21 -23.61 -18.82
CA LYS A 280 57.79 -22.40 -19.53
C LYS A 280 57.76 -22.70 -21.03
N GLN A 281 56.57 -22.58 -21.59
CA GLN A 281 56.35 -22.07 -22.95
C GLN A 281 55.32 -20.98 -22.94
#